data_cb3432081be72039cf6ffcaa03551a8e
#
_entry.id   cb3432081be72039cf6ffcaa03551a8e
#
_cell.length_a   1.000
_cell.length_b   1.000
_cell.length_c   1.000
_cell.angle_alpha   90.00
_cell.angle_beta   90.00
_cell.angle_gamma   90.00
#
_symmetry.space_group_name_H-M   'P 1'
#
loop_
_entity.id
_entity.type
_entity.pdbx_description
1 polymer ?
#
loop_
_entity_poly.entity_id
_entity_poly.type
_entity_poly.pdbx_seq_one_letter_code
_entity_poly.pdbx_strand_id
1 'polypeptide(L)'
;MNNHGNYVISLGNLCRWLGEQAEQMGVEIFPGFPASKILIEDDKVVGVQTGDMGISESGELKPGHEPGIEIRARYTILGEGCRGHLGKQIIQKFNLSDGKDPQHYGIGFKEVWKIKPELHEEGLVVHTNGWPTPFDTASGSYLYHGENNEIYLGYVIPLDYKNPHLSPFDEFQKWKTHPSIKKYLEGGERLSLIHI
;
A
#
# COMPACT_ATOMS: atom_id res chain seq x y z
N MET A 1 4.19 19.33 14.08
CA MET A 1 2.85 18.69 14.12
C MET A 1 2.76 17.97 15.45
N ASN A 2 1.70 18.19 16.21
CA ASN A 2 1.56 17.57 17.52
C ASN A 2 0.56 16.40 17.41
N ASN A 3 1.02 15.18 17.67
CA ASN A 3 0.23 13.94 17.55
C ASN A 3 0.01 13.25 18.91
N HIS A 4 -0.01 14.02 20.00
CA HIS A 4 -0.30 13.45 21.32
C HIS A 4 -1.67 12.75 21.33
N GLY A 5 -1.70 11.53 21.85
CA GLY A 5 -2.89 10.69 21.90
C GLY A 5 -3.11 9.81 20.67
N ASN A 6 -2.26 9.91 19.64
CA ASN A 6 -2.26 8.98 18.52
C ASN A 6 -1.41 7.75 18.82
N TYR A 7 -1.71 6.65 18.12
CA TYR A 7 -1.00 5.38 18.27
C TYR A 7 -0.11 5.14 17.04
N VAL A 8 1.09 4.63 17.28
CA VAL A 8 1.94 4.06 16.22
C VAL A 8 1.68 2.56 16.18
N ILE A 9 1.13 2.09 15.08
CA ILE A 9 0.70 0.69 14.94
C ILE A 9 1.06 0.13 13.56
N SER A 10 1.14 -1.19 13.45
CA SER A 10 1.14 -1.86 12.16
C SER A 10 -0.26 -1.86 11.56
N LEU A 11 -0.44 -1.22 10.39
CA LEU A 11 -1.72 -1.22 9.68
C LEU A 11 -2.15 -2.64 9.30
N GLY A 12 -1.20 -3.54 8.97
CA GLY A 12 -1.51 -4.95 8.70
C GLY A 12 -2.09 -5.67 9.93
N ASN A 13 -1.56 -5.41 11.13
CA ASN A 13 -2.10 -5.96 12.37
C ASN A 13 -3.51 -5.41 12.66
N LEU A 14 -3.70 -4.10 12.47
CA LEU A 14 -5.02 -3.48 12.61
C LEU A 14 -6.04 -4.07 11.62
N CYS A 15 -5.66 -4.27 10.35
CA CYS A 15 -6.56 -4.85 9.35
C CYS A 15 -6.96 -6.29 9.71
N ARG A 16 -6.04 -7.10 10.23
CA ARG A 16 -6.37 -8.46 10.70
C ARG A 16 -7.36 -8.42 11.85
N TRP A 17 -7.08 -7.60 12.85
CA TRP A 17 -7.99 -7.45 14.00
C TRP A 17 -9.38 -6.93 13.58
N LEU A 18 -9.44 -5.93 12.69
CA LEU A 18 -10.70 -5.43 12.14
C LEU A 18 -11.44 -6.49 11.33
N GLY A 19 -10.71 -7.33 10.58
CA GLY A 19 -11.30 -8.46 9.86
C GLY A 19 -12.03 -9.42 10.80
N GLU A 20 -11.37 -9.82 11.89
CA GLU A 20 -11.99 -10.67 12.92
C GLU A 20 -13.25 -10.04 13.54
N GLN A 21 -13.22 -8.72 13.81
CA GLN A 21 -14.40 -8.01 14.31
C GLN A 21 -15.53 -7.98 13.26
N ALA A 22 -15.19 -7.76 12.00
CA ALA A 22 -16.16 -7.72 10.91
C ALA A 22 -16.85 -9.09 10.71
N GLU A 23 -16.09 -10.19 10.74
CA GLU A 23 -16.63 -11.55 10.68
C GLU A 23 -17.57 -11.85 11.83
N GLN A 24 -17.25 -11.42 13.07
CA GLN A 24 -18.14 -11.56 14.23
C GLN A 24 -19.44 -10.77 14.06
N MET A 25 -19.44 -9.71 13.25
CA MET A 25 -20.63 -8.93 12.91
C MET A 25 -21.40 -9.49 11.71
N GLY A 26 -20.98 -10.63 11.15
CA GLY A 26 -21.62 -11.30 10.02
C GLY A 26 -21.14 -10.82 8.64
N VAL A 27 -20.00 -10.14 8.57
CA VAL A 27 -19.36 -9.82 7.27
C VAL A 27 -18.62 -11.05 6.78
N GLU A 28 -18.85 -11.43 5.54
CA GLU A 28 -18.11 -12.51 4.89
C GLU A 28 -16.85 -11.95 4.24
N ILE A 29 -15.69 -12.51 4.56
CA ILE A 29 -14.38 -12.12 4.03
C ILE A 29 -13.82 -13.28 3.21
N PHE A 30 -13.50 -13.04 1.94
CA PHE A 30 -13.00 -14.05 1.01
C PHE A 30 -11.55 -13.75 0.60
N PRO A 31 -10.55 -14.09 1.42
CA PRO A 31 -9.17 -13.89 1.05
C PRO A 31 -8.76 -14.81 -0.11
N GLY A 32 -8.02 -14.26 -1.08
CA GLY A 32 -7.57 -15.02 -2.25
C GLY A 32 -8.57 -15.11 -3.39
N PHE A 33 -9.76 -14.51 -3.28
CA PHE A 33 -10.76 -14.43 -4.36
C PHE A 33 -10.74 -13.04 -5.01
N PRO A 34 -9.95 -12.82 -6.05
CA PRO A 34 -9.89 -11.52 -6.72
C PRO A 34 -11.16 -11.29 -7.51
N ALA A 35 -11.77 -10.12 -7.36
CA ALA A 35 -12.81 -9.67 -8.27
C ALA A 35 -12.18 -9.35 -9.63
N SER A 36 -12.68 -9.95 -10.71
CA SER A 36 -12.13 -9.84 -12.07
C SER A 36 -12.98 -9.00 -13.01
N LYS A 37 -14.27 -8.89 -12.72
CA LYS A 37 -15.20 -8.19 -13.58
C LYS A 37 -16.24 -7.43 -12.75
N ILE A 38 -16.62 -6.25 -13.24
CA ILE A 38 -17.78 -5.50 -12.73
C ILE A 38 -19.04 -5.99 -13.44
N LEU A 39 -20.10 -6.24 -12.67
CA LEU A 39 -21.42 -6.52 -13.18
C LEU A 39 -22.19 -5.21 -13.36
N ILE A 40 -22.63 -4.93 -14.58
CA ILE A 40 -23.36 -3.71 -14.93
C ILE A 40 -24.65 -4.11 -15.64
N GLU A 41 -25.77 -3.62 -15.14
CA GLU A 41 -27.10 -3.77 -15.73
C GLU A 41 -27.77 -2.39 -15.76
N ASP A 42 -28.38 -2.05 -16.88
CA ASP A 42 -29.05 -0.75 -17.08
C ASP A 42 -28.20 0.47 -16.60
N ASP A 43 -26.93 0.49 -16.98
CA ASP A 43 -25.94 1.49 -16.56
C ASP A 43 -25.77 1.64 -15.03
N LYS A 44 -26.07 0.60 -14.27
CA LYS A 44 -25.85 0.52 -12.82
C LYS A 44 -24.91 -0.62 -12.49
N VAL A 45 -24.00 -0.37 -11.58
CA VAL A 45 -23.18 -1.42 -10.98
C VAL A 45 -24.08 -2.24 -10.05
N VAL A 46 -24.16 -3.54 -10.30
CA VAL A 46 -24.99 -4.49 -9.53
C VAL A 46 -24.18 -5.52 -8.77
N GLY A 47 -22.86 -5.47 -8.89
CA GLY A 47 -21.97 -6.39 -8.18
C GLY A 47 -20.63 -6.60 -8.88
N VAL A 48 -19.97 -7.69 -8.53
CA VAL A 48 -18.71 -8.14 -9.13
C VAL A 48 -18.75 -9.64 -9.42
N GLN A 49 -17.91 -10.07 -10.34
CA GLN A 49 -17.62 -11.48 -10.57
C GLN A 49 -16.19 -11.76 -10.15
N THR A 50 -15.97 -12.85 -9.42
CA THR A 50 -14.62 -13.30 -9.08
C THR A 50 -13.94 -13.92 -10.31
N GLY A 51 -12.60 -14.01 -10.30
CA GLY A 51 -11.87 -14.75 -11.32
C GLY A 51 -12.02 -16.26 -11.13
N ASP A 52 -11.84 -16.99 -12.23
CA ASP A 52 -11.77 -18.45 -12.17
C ASP A 52 -10.52 -18.87 -11.39
N MET A 53 -10.66 -19.92 -10.59
CA MET A 53 -9.57 -20.51 -9.82
C MET A 53 -9.06 -21.77 -10.53
N GLY A 54 -7.76 -22.10 -10.33
CA GLY A 54 -7.20 -23.35 -10.89
C GLY A 54 -6.99 -23.33 -12.41
N ILE A 55 -6.65 -22.17 -12.99
CA ILE A 55 -6.17 -22.06 -14.37
C ILE A 55 -4.64 -21.99 -14.36
N SER A 56 -3.98 -22.69 -15.29
CA SER A 56 -2.53 -22.62 -15.49
C SER A 56 -2.15 -21.33 -16.24
N GLU A 57 -0.88 -20.99 -16.25
CA GLU A 57 -0.34 -19.86 -17.04
C GLU A 57 -0.61 -20.03 -18.56
N SER A 58 -0.67 -21.28 -19.03
CA SER A 58 -1.04 -21.62 -20.41
C SER A 58 -2.56 -21.55 -20.70
N GLY A 59 -3.39 -21.29 -19.69
CA GLY A 59 -4.85 -21.24 -19.81
C GLY A 59 -5.54 -22.60 -19.66
N GLU A 60 -4.82 -23.67 -19.32
CA GLU A 60 -5.40 -25.00 -19.12
C GLU A 60 -6.03 -25.12 -17.73
N LEU A 61 -7.13 -25.85 -17.65
CA LEU A 61 -7.81 -26.13 -16.39
C LEU A 61 -7.00 -27.15 -15.58
N LYS A 62 -6.67 -26.80 -14.33
CA LYS A 62 -6.02 -27.67 -13.36
C LYS A 62 -7.05 -28.51 -12.61
N PRO A 63 -6.64 -29.66 -12.02
CA PRO A 63 -7.46 -30.35 -11.05
C PRO A 63 -7.87 -29.39 -9.92
N GLY A 64 -9.17 -29.27 -9.66
CA GLY A 64 -9.71 -28.29 -8.71
C GLY A 64 -10.01 -26.92 -9.32
N HIS A 65 -10.14 -26.82 -10.64
CA HIS A 65 -10.68 -25.62 -11.29
C HIS A 65 -12.09 -25.34 -10.76
N GLU A 66 -12.29 -24.08 -10.36
CA GLU A 66 -13.59 -23.54 -9.95
C GLU A 66 -13.88 -22.28 -10.77
N PRO A 67 -15.03 -22.21 -11.42
CA PRO A 67 -15.43 -21.02 -12.17
C PRO A 67 -15.69 -19.85 -11.20
N GLY A 68 -15.44 -18.64 -11.69
CA GLY A 68 -15.75 -17.43 -10.94
C GLY A 68 -17.25 -17.31 -10.65
N ILE A 69 -17.58 -16.79 -9.48
CA ILE A 69 -18.95 -16.59 -9.02
C ILE A 69 -19.36 -15.11 -9.11
N GLU A 70 -20.63 -14.86 -9.37
CA GLU A 70 -21.21 -13.52 -9.31
C GLU A 70 -21.65 -13.20 -7.88
N ILE A 71 -21.18 -12.06 -7.36
CA ILE A 71 -21.58 -11.52 -6.07
C ILE A 71 -22.38 -10.24 -6.34
N ARG A 72 -23.67 -10.26 -6.03
CA ARG A 72 -24.57 -9.14 -6.29
C ARG A 72 -24.84 -8.35 -5.03
N ALA A 73 -24.83 -7.01 -5.15
CA ALA A 73 -25.03 -6.11 -4.03
C ALA A 73 -25.72 -4.81 -4.46
N ARG A 74 -26.39 -4.16 -3.52
CA ARG A 74 -26.98 -2.82 -3.74
C ARG A 74 -25.93 -1.74 -3.92
N TYR A 75 -24.77 -1.90 -3.30
CA TYR A 75 -23.62 -1.00 -3.40
C TYR A 75 -22.34 -1.81 -3.55
N THR A 76 -21.45 -1.35 -4.40
CA THR A 76 -20.12 -1.93 -4.61
C THR A 76 -19.08 -0.86 -4.28
N ILE A 77 -18.20 -1.15 -3.34
CA ILE A 77 -17.10 -0.26 -2.92
C ILE A 77 -15.79 -0.83 -3.46
N LEU A 78 -15.06 -0.03 -4.23
CA LEU A 78 -13.76 -0.40 -4.78
C LEU A 78 -12.65 0.20 -3.91
N GLY A 79 -11.99 -0.63 -3.12
CA GLY A 79 -10.88 -0.27 -2.25
C GLY A 79 -9.51 -0.66 -2.81
N GLU A 80 -9.35 -0.67 -4.13
CA GLU A 80 -8.20 -1.23 -4.85
C GLU A 80 -6.95 -0.31 -4.89
N GLY A 81 -7.00 0.85 -4.23
CA GLY A 81 -5.92 1.84 -4.29
C GLY A 81 -5.92 2.67 -5.57
N CYS A 82 -4.84 3.42 -5.81
CA CYS A 82 -4.74 4.43 -6.86
C CYS A 82 -4.75 3.86 -8.30
N ARG A 83 -4.52 2.59 -8.50
CA ARG A 83 -4.44 1.92 -9.80
C ARG A 83 -5.21 0.61 -9.87
N GLY A 84 -6.35 0.55 -9.18
CA GLY A 84 -7.23 -0.63 -9.21
C GLY A 84 -7.66 -0.99 -10.63
N HIS A 85 -7.69 -2.28 -10.96
CA HIS A 85 -8.04 -2.72 -12.31
C HIS A 85 -9.54 -2.63 -12.60
N LEU A 86 -10.40 -2.88 -11.61
CA LEU A 86 -11.84 -2.66 -11.74
C LEU A 86 -12.20 -1.18 -11.72
N GLY A 87 -11.51 -0.40 -10.87
CA GLY A 87 -11.66 1.05 -10.83
C GLY A 87 -11.41 1.71 -12.19
N LYS A 88 -10.40 1.26 -12.94
CA LYS A 88 -10.15 1.74 -14.31
C LYS A 88 -11.32 1.46 -15.26
N GLN A 89 -11.94 0.29 -15.16
CA GLN A 89 -13.10 -0.06 -15.99
C GLN A 89 -14.29 0.86 -15.70
N ILE A 90 -14.56 1.13 -14.41
CA ILE A 90 -15.62 2.03 -13.97
C ILE A 90 -15.36 3.46 -14.44
N ILE A 91 -14.14 3.97 -14.24
CA ILE A 91 -13.73 5.31 -14.67
C ILE A 91 -13.96 5.48 -16.17
N GLN A 92 -13.54 4.51 -16.97
CA GLN A 92 -13.73 4.52 -18.43
C GLN A 92 -15.21 4.40 -18.83
N LYS A 93 -15.93 3.44 -18.26
CA LYS A 93 -17.34 3.17 -18.61
C LYS A 93 -18.26 4.37 -18.34
N PHE A 94 -18.06 5.05 -17.21
CA PHE A 94 -18.89 6.17 -16.78
C PHE A 94 -18.23 7.54 -16.99
N ASN A 95 -17.11 7.60 -17.71
CA ASN A 95 -16.37 8.83 -18.00
C ASN A 95 -16.07 9.67 -16.74
N LEU A 96 -15.67 9.03 -15.65
CA LEU A 96 -15.52 9.68 -14.34
C LEU A 96 -14.33 10.65 -14.25
N SER A 97 -13.43 10.63 -15.25
CA SER A 97 -12.29 11.56 -15.34
C SER A 97 -12.63 12.86 -16.06
N ASP A 98 -13.82 12.98 -16.65
CA ASP A 98 -14.21 14.18 -17.37
C ASP A 98 -14.27 15.40 -16.45
N GLY A 99 -13.64 16.49 -16.87
CA GLY A 99 -13.55 17.72 -16.09
C GLY A 99 -12.74 17.61 -14.80
N LYS A 100 -11.91 16.57 -14.62
CA LYS A 100 -11.01 16.42 -13.47
C LYS A 100 -9.57 16.72 -13.86
N ASP A 101 -8.82 17.25 -12.89
CA ASP A 101 -7.37 17.41 -13.02
C ASP A 101 -6.68 16.05 -13.16
N PRO A 102 -5.54 15.97 -13.91
CA PRO A 102 -4.72 14.77 -13.97
C PRO A 102 -4.26 14.33 -12.58
N GLN A 103 -4.25 13.04 -12.34
CA GLN A 103 -3.71 12.49 -11.10
C GLN A 103 -2.19 12.65 -11.05
N HIS A 104 -1.69 13.08 -9.89
CA HIS A 104 -0.26 13.05 -9.56
C HIS A 104 0.05 11.78 -8.77
N TYR A 105 1.16 11.15 -9.11
CA TYR A 105 1.60 9.91 -8.49
C TYR A 105 2.93 10.08 -7.78
N GLY A 106 3.09 9.40 -6.67
CA GLY A 106 4.36 9.19 -6.00
C GLY A 106 4.72 7.72 -5.96
N ILE A 107 5.99 7.42 -5.84
CA ILE A 107 6.50 6.10 -5.49
C ILE A 107 7.05 6.13 -4.08
N GLY A 108 6.73 5.12 -3.29
CA GLY A 108 7.25 4.96 -1.94
C GLY A 108 7.98 3.63 -1.78
N PHE A 109 9.05 3.64 -0.98
CA PHE A 109 9.73 2.45 -0.50
C PHE A 109 9.53 2.34 0.98
N LYS A 110 9.30 1.13 1.47
CA LYS A 110 9.16 0.84 2.89
C LYS A 110 10.05 -0.33 3.24
N GLU A 111 10.80 -0.16 4.33
CA GLU A 111 11.52 -1.25 4.97
C GLU A 111 11.04 -1.44 6.41
N VAL A 112 11.12 -2.67 6.88
CA VAL A 112 10.97 -3.03 8.29
C VAL A 112 12.31 -3.54 8.78
N TRP A 113 12.76 -2.99 9.88
CA TRP A 113 14.02 -3.35 10.51
C TRP A 113 13.81 -3.78 11.96
N LYS A 114 14.52 -4.82 12.37
CA LYS A 114 14.72 -5.18 13.76
C LYS A 114 15.94 -4.44 14.25
N ILE A 115 15.80 -3.63 15.27
CA ILE A 115 16.92 -2.84 15.83
C ILE A 115 17.25 -3.28 17.24
N LYS A 116 18.39 -2.82 17.75
CA LYS A 116 18.82 -3.09 19.12
C LYS A 116 17.84 -2.45 20.12
N PRO A 117 17.51 -3.15 21.21
CA PRO A 117 16.57 -2.63 22.21
C PRO A 117 16.96 -1.26 22.77
N GLU A 118 18.26 -1.01 22.96
CA GLU A 118 18.78 0.26 23.49
C GLU A 118 18.62 1.45 22.52
N LEU A 119 18.33 1.19 21.24
CA LEU A 119 18.05 2.21 20.22
C LEU A 119 16.57 2.38 19.95
N HIS A 120 15.73 1.55 20.56
CA HIS A 120 14.29 1.55 20.34
C HIS A 120 13.58 2.42 21.37
N GLU A 121 12.65 3.24 20.87
CA GLU A 121 11.76 4.08 21.69
C GLU A 121 10.33 3.94 21.11
N GLU A 122 9.55 3.05 21.69
CA GLU A 122 8.19 2.76 21.19
C GLU A 122 7.34 4.02 21.08
N GLY A 123 6.72 4.19 19.93
CA GLY A 123 5.90 5.37 19.61
C GLY A 123 6.68 6.58 19.10
N LEU A 124 8.02 6.53 19.03
CA LEU A 124 8.80 7.59 18.40
C LEU A 124 8.48 7.67 16.89
N VAL A 125 8.16 8.87 16.43
CA VAL A 125 7.89 9.20 15.04
C VAL A 125 8.86 10.28 14.58
N VAL A 126 9.60 10.00 13.51
CA VAL A 126 10.49 10.96 12.86
C VAL A 126 10.04 11.14 11.41
N HIS A 127 9.79 12.38 11.01
CA HIS A 127 9.58 12.77 9.62
C HIS A 127 10.72 13.63 9.14
N THR A 128 11.17 13.40 7.91
CA THR A 128 12.15 14.27 7.24
C THR A 128 11.64 14.64 5.85
N ASN A 129 12.20 15.72 5.28
CA ASN A 129 11.94 16.15 3.91
C ASN A 129 13.24 16.65 3.27
N GLY A 130 13.25 16.73 1.94
CA GLY A 130 14.37 17.23 1.16
C GLY A 130 15.46 16.20 0.96
N TRP A 131 16.62 16.39 1.59
CA TRP A 131 17.78 15.51 1.39
C TRP A 131 17.43 14.02 1.45
N PRO A 132 17.95 13.18 0.51
CA PRO A 132 19.02 13.42 -0.46
C PRO A 132 18.55 13.99 -1.82
N THR A 133 17.27 14.17 -2.05
CA THR A 133 16.78 14.78 -3.29
C THR A 133 17.13 16.26 -3.37
N PRO A 134 17.31 16.81 -4.59
CA PRO A 134 17.50 18.23 -4.78
C PRO A 134 16.26 19.03 -4.37
N PHE A 135 16.45 20.33 -4.12
CA PHE A 135 15.39 21.22 -3.60
C PHE A 135 14.14 21.32 -4.50
N ASP A 136 14.30 21.10 -5.80
CA ASP A 136 13.20 21.15 -6.78
C ASP A 136 12.41 19.83 -6.91
N THR A 137 12.78 18.83 -6.12
CA THR A 137 12.10 17.52 -6.07
C THR A 137 11.51 17.32 -4.68
N ALA A 138 10.20 17.48 -4.56
CA ALA A 138 9.50 17.25 -3.30
C ALA A 138 9.62 15.77 -2.91
N SER A 139 10.25 15.50 -1.78
CA SER A 139 10.35 14.15 -1.22
C SER A 139 10.14 14.18 0.27
N GLY A 140 9.74 13.07 0.83
CA GLY A 140 9.54 12.93 2.26
C GLY A 140 9.86 11.53 2.75
N SER A 141 10.17 11.44 4.03
CA SER A 141 10.46 10.16 4.66
C SER A 141 9.88 10.08 6.05
N TYR A 142 9.77 8.88 6.53
CA TYR A 142 9.36 8.58 7.89
C TYR A 142 10.20 7.46 8.49
N LEU A 143 10.30 7.49 9.81
CA LEU A 143 10.84 6.43 10.64
C LEU A 143 9.93 6.33 11.86
N TYR A 144 9.30 5.19 12.04
CA TYR A 144 8.36 4.92 13.13
C TYR A 144 8.86 3.75 13.97
N HIS A 145 8.95 3.94 15.27
CA HIS A 145 9.24 2.88 16.22
C HIS A 145 7.93 2.18 16.60
N GLY A 146 7.77 0.97 16.13
CA GLY A 146 6.61 0.11 16.42
C GLY A 146 6.84 -0.85 17.58
N GLU A 147 6.13 -1.95 17.57
CA GLU A 147 6.23 -3.00 18.57
C GLU A 147 7.53 -3.84 18.40
N ASN A 148 7.90 -4.59 19.43
CA ASN A 148 8.92 -5.65 19.37
C ASN A 148 10.31 -5.20 18.86
N ASN A 149 10.76 -4.00 19.16
CA ASN A 149 11.99 -3.41 18.64
C ASN A 149 12.04 -3.33 17.11
N GLU A 150 10.90 -3.20 16.46
CA GLU A 150 10.79 -2.98 15.03
C GLU A 150 10.65 -1.50 14.72
N ILE A 151 11.30 -1.07 13.64
CA ILE A 151 11.10 0.25 13.07
C ILE A 151 10.65 0.14 11.62
N TYR A 152 9.77 1.04 11.24
CA TYR A 152 9.24 1.17 9.90
C TYR A 152 9.83 2.40 9.24
N LEU A 153 10.58 2.19 8.16
CA LEU A 153 11.20 3.26 7.39
C LEU A 153 10.47 3.42 6.07
N GLY A 154 10.28 4.65 5.61
CA GLY A 154 9.77 4.89 4.28
C GLY A 154 10.30 6.17 3.67
N TYR A 155 10.40 6.16 2.35
CA TYR A 155 10.83 7.28 1.53
C TYR A 155 9.92 7.40 0.32
N VAL A 156 9.38 8.60 0.08
CA VAL A 156 8.41 8.86 -0.98
C VAL A 156 8.94 9.97 -1.88
N ILE A 157 8.85 9.73 -3.18
CA ILE A 157 9.23 10.71 -4.23
C ILE A 157 8.05 10.83 -5.21
N PRO A 158 7.64 12.04 -5.61
CA PRO A 158 6.68 12.22 -6.69
C PRO A 158 7.28 11.76 -8.02
N LEU A 159 6.46 11.21 -8.91
CA LEU A 159 6.95 10.66 -10.20
C LEU A 159 7.14 11.72 -11.29
N ASP A 160 6.93 12.97 -10.99
CA ASP A 160 7.14 14.12 -11.88
C ASP A 160 8.51 14.80 -11.67
N TYR A 161 9.47 14.13 -11.02
CA TYR A 161 10.82 14.66 -10.85
C TYR A 161 11.52 14.89 -12.20
N LYS A 162 12.31 15.98 -12.28
CA LYS A 162 12.88 16.46 -13.54
C LYS A 162 14.14 15.69 -13.98
N ASN A 163 14.89 15.14 -13.05
CA ASN A 163 16.14 14.44 -13.34
C ASN A 163 15.88 12.99 -13.80
N PRO A 164 16.03 12.65 -15.10
CA PRO A 164 15.76 11.30 -15.59
C PRO A 164 16.72 10.23 -15.06
N HIS A 165 17.83 10.64 -14.47
CA HIS A 165 18.84 9.74 -13.88
C HIS A 165 18.64 9.53 -12.37
N LEU A 166 17.63 10.17 -11.77
CA LEU A 166 17.31 9.95 -10.37
C LEU A 166 16.71 8.57 -10.19
N SER A 167 17.31 7.77 -9.29
CA SER A 167 16.77 6.50 -8.86
C SER A 167 16.11 6.67 -7.49
N PRO A 168 14.79 6.61 -7.39
CA PRO A 168 14.10 6.74 -6.11
C PRO A 168 14.58 5.75 -5.05
N PHE A 169 14.91 4.53 -5.45
CA PHE A 169 15.45 3.52 -4.54
C PHE A 169 16.83 3.91 -4.01
N ASP A 170 17.73 4.40 -4.87
CA ASP A 170 19.08 4.81 -4.44
C ASP A 170 19.03 6.04 -3.52
N GLU A 171 18.09 6.96 -3.77
CA GLU A 171 17.85 8.09 -2.87
C GLU A 171 17.36 7.61 -1.48
N PHE A 172 16.52 6.59 -1.42
CA PHE A 172 16.16 5.96 -0.15
C PHE A 172 17.37 5.33 0.55
N GLN A 173 18.25 4.64 -0.20
CA GLN A 173 19.48 4.07 0.38
C GLN A 173 20.40 5.19 0.93
N LYS A 174 20.57 6.28 0.18
CA LYS A 174 21.33 7.45 0.66
C LYS A 174 20.69 8.03 1.92
N TRP A 175 19.38 8.23 1.96
CA TRP A 175 18.71 8.78 3.13
C TRP A 175 19.03 8.00 4.42
N LYS A 176 19.12 6.69 4.35
CA LYS A 176 19.51 5.85 5.49
C LYS A 176 20.94 6.10 5.99
N THR A 177 21.82 6.68 5.17
CA THR A 177 23.18 7.03 5.57
C THR A 177 23.28 8.33 6.37
N HIS A 178 22.21 9.12 6.42
CA HIS A 178 22.19 10.36 7.20
C HIS A 178 22.44 10.05 8.69
N PRO A 179 23.33 10.78 9.38
CA PRO A 179 23.69 10.48 10.77
C PRO A 179 22.50 10.34 11.72
N SER A 180 21.47 11.19 11.56
CA SER A 180 20.26 11.16 12.39
C SER A 180 19.40 9.91 12.18
N ILE A 181 19.55 9.22 11.06
CA ILE A 181 18.83 7.99 10.72
C ILE A 181 19.69 6.77 10.94
N LYS A 182 20.94 6.81 10.44
CA LYS A 182 21.92 5.72 10.53
C LYS A 182 22.07 5.18 11.95
N LYS A 183 22.10 6.07 12.95
CA LYS A 183 22.25 5.69 14.37
C LYS A 183 21.23 4.65 14.84
N TYR A 184 19.99 4.65 14.29
CA TYR A 184 18.97 3.65 14.64
C TYR A 184 19.20 2.31 13.95
N LEU A 185 19.88 2.30 12.81
CA LEU A 185 20.09 1.11 11.98
C LEU A 185 21.37 0.35 12.31
N GLU A 186 22.27 0.92 13.10
CA GLU A 186 23.56 0.31 13.41
C GLU A 186 23.42 -1.01 14.19
N GLY A 187 23.83 -2.10 13.54
CA GLY A 187 23.72 -3.46 14.08
C GLY A 187 22.30 -4.01 14.06
N GLY A 188 21.39 -3.36 13.35
CA GLY A 188 20.04 -3.87 13.06
C GLY A 188 20.01 -4.79 11.85
N GLU A 189 18.90 -5.50 11.70
CA GLU A 189 18.61 -6.42 10.61
C GLU A 189 17.39 -5.94 9.82
N ARG A 190 17.50 -5.91 8.48
CA ARG A 190 16.36 -5.61 7.62
C ARG A 190 15.50 -6.86 7.45
N LEU A 191 14.26 -6.82 7.92
CA LEU A 191 13.30 -7.93 7.85
C LEU A 191 12.54 -7.94 6.51
N SER A 192 12.19 -6.78 5.97
CA SER A 192 11.47 -6.69 4.71
C SER A 192 11.75 -5.41 3.95
N LEU A 193 11.49 -5.45 2.64
CA LEU A 193 11.50 -4.30 1.73
C LEU A 193 10.29 -4.41 0.80
N ILE A 194 9.50 -3.35 0.72
CA ILE A 194 8.37 -3.22 -0.22
C ILE A 194 8.47 -1.86 -0.92
N HIS A 195 8.06 -1.82 -2.19
CA HIS A 195 7.74 -0.56 -2.89
C HIS A 195 6.22 -0.41 -3.00
N ILE A 196 5.76 0.81 -2.87
CA ILE A 196 4.33 1.16 -2.85
C ILE A 196 4.09 2.24 -3.92
#